data_d624b4bed8fc0f204423a07757a62074
#
_entry.id   d624b4bed8fc0f204423a07757a62074
#
_cell.length_a   1.000
_cell.length_b   1.000
_cell.length_c   1.000
_cell.angle_alpha   90.00
_cell.angle_beta   90.00
_cell.angle_gamma   90.00
#
_symmetry.space_group_name_H-M   'P 1'
#
loop_
_entity.id
_entity.type
_entity.pdbx_description
1 polymer ?
#
loop_
_entity_poly.entity_id
_entity_poly.type
_entity_poly.pdbx_seq_one_letter_code
_entity_poly.pdbx_strand_id
1 'polypeptide(L)'
;IGEYEDVRRQAESGGEKASEVDLNGRTVLPGFIDSHMHLLEYGLTKGKVYLGGARSKEEMLALLKDALLERDLARTGEASGETEERWLIGYGFNQDYFRTETGEPGQIPTREDLDQVSRDVPILILRACIHIAVANTRALERNGLMKKGLVAEGGSFDSGEDGYPNGIVRE
;
A
#
# COMPACT_ATOMS: atom_id res chain seq x y z
N ILE A 1 -27.12 -19.78 -22.32
CA ILE A 1 -27.61 -19.07 -21.11
C ILE A 1 -29.13 -19.03 -21.23
N GLY A 2 -29.84 -19.44 -20.21
CA GLY A 2 -31.30 -19.50 -20.17
C GLY A 2 -31.79 -20.23 -18.93
N GLU A 3 -33.08 -20.45 -18.86
CA GLU A 3 -33.68 -21.28 -17.82
C GLU A 3 -33.19 -22.73 -17.93
N TYR A 4 -32.94 -23.34 -16.78
CA TYR A 4 -32.31 -24.67 -16.68
C TYR A 4 -32.97 -25.73 -17.61
N GLU A 5 -34.29 -25.82 -17.57
CA GLU A 5 -35.04 -26.81 -18.37
C GLU A 5 -34.92 -26.56 -19.88
N ASP A 6 -34.77 -25.32 -20.30
CA ASP A 6 -34.62 -24.94 -21.71
C ASP A 6 -33.22 -25.30 -22.22
N VAL A 7 -32.20 -24.96 -21.44
CA VAL A 7 -30.80 -25.26 -21.76
C VAL A 7 -30.57 -26.77 -21.79
N ARG A 8 -31.15 -27.51 -20.84
CA ARG A 8 -31.08 -28.97 -20.80
C ARG A 8 -31.70 -29.63 -22.03
N ARG A 9 -32.91 -29.18 -22.40
CA ARG A 9 -33.58 -29.69 -23.62
C ARG A 9 -32.75 -29.45 -24.88
N GLN A 10 -32.14 -28.27 -25.00
CA GLN A 10 -31.28 -27.97 -26.14
C GLN A 10 -30.03 -28.86 -26.18
N ALA A 11 -29.39 -29.09 -25.05
CA ALA A 11 -28.23 -29.98 -24.96
C ALA A 11 -28.57 -31.41 -25.33
N GLU A 12 -29.72 -31.95 -24.85
CA GLU A 12 -30.19 -33.30 -25.18
C GLU A 12 -30.57 -33.44 -26.66
N SER A 13 -31.15 -32.38 -27.28
CA SER A 13 -31.55 -32.41 -28.71
C SER A 13 -30.37 -32.31 -29.68
N GLY A 14 -29.23 -31.75 -29.24
CA GLY A 14 -28.02 -31.57 -30.05
C GLY A 14 -27.21 -32.87 -30.29
N GLY A 15 -27.57 -33.96 -29.64
CA GLY A 15 -26.88 -35.26 -29.79
C GLY A 15 -25.51 -35.34 -29.14
N GLU A 16 -25.07 -34.28 -28.48
CA GLU A 16 -23.82 -34.24 -27.73
C GLU A 16 -24.06 -34.67 -26.28
N LYS A 17 -23.09 -35.38 -25.72
CA LYS A 17 -23.14 -35.81 -24.33
C LYS A 17 -22.81 -34.63 -23.42
N ALA A 18 -23.84 -33.94 -22.94
CA ALA A 18 -23.66 -32.82 -22.00
C ALA A 18 -23.27 -33.34 -20.61
N SER A 19 -22.35 -32.66 -19.97
CA SER A 19 -22.00 -32.87 -18.57
C SER A 19 -22.58 -31.72 -17.74
N GLU A 20 -23.31 -32.05 -16.68
CA GLU A 20 -23.89 -31.09 -15.76
C GLU A 20 -23.00 -30.93 -14.54
N VAL A 21 -22.72 -29.71 -14.17
CA VAL A 21 -21.94 -29.36 -12.99
C VAL A 21 -22.74 -28.40 -12.11
N ASP A 22 -23.16 -28.88 -10.94
CA ASP A 22 -23.80 -28.01 -9.95
C ASP A 22 -22.79 -27.08 -9.29
N LEU A 23 -23.03 -25.80 -9.43
CA LEU A 23 -22.15 -24.75 -8.87
C LEU A 23 -22.53 -24.33 -7.45
N ASN A 24 -23.56 -24.95 -6.85
CA ASN A 24 -24.03 -24.66 -5.49
C ASN A 24 -24.27 -23.14 -5.27
N GLY A 25 -24.98 -22.51 -6.19
CA GLY A 25 -25.31 -21.07 -6.13
C GLY A 25 -24.17 -20.12 -6.51
N ARG A 26 -23.02 -20.61 -6.97
CA ARG A 26 -21.93 -19.76 -7.45
C ARG A 26 -22.22 -19.23 -8.86
N THR A 27 -21.78 -18.01 -9.11
CA THR A 27 -21.86 -17.36 -10.42
C THR A 27 -20.66 -17.71 -11.29
N VAL A 28 -20.91 -18.02 -12.56
CA VAL A 28 -19.85 -18.19 -13.57
C VAL A 28 -19.86 -16.99 -14.50
N LEU A 29 -18.69 -16.45 -14.71
CA LEU A 29 -18.44 -15.35 -15.64
C LEU A 29 -17.31 -15.77 -16.61
N PRO A 30 -17.26 -15.18 -17.82
CA PRO A 30 -16.05 -15.27 -18.64
C PRO A 30 -14.84 -14.77 -17.87
N GLY A 31 -13.66 -15.35 -18.13
CA GLY A 31 -12.41 -14.85 -17.55
C GLY A 31 -12.22 -13.37 -17.90
N PHE A 32 -11.78 -12.58 -16.93
CA PHE A 32 -11.51 -11.16 -17.15
C PHE A 32 -10.24 -10.98 -17.97
N ILE A 33 -10.29 -10.03 -18.91
CA ILE A 33 -9.15 -9.57 -19.69
C ILE A 33 -8.91 -8.13 -19.26
N ASP A 34 -7.83 -7.90 -18.50
CA ASP A 34 -7.39 -6.55 -18.16
C ASP A 34 -6.50 -6.03 -19.31
N SER A 35 -7.06 -5.09 -20.07
CA SER A 35 -6.38 -4.51 -21.24
C SER A 35 -5.43 -3.36 -20.88
N HIS A 36 -5.41 -2.93 -19.61
CA HIS A 36 -4.54 -1.86 -19.12
C HIS A 36 -4.13 -2.14 -17.67
N MET A 37 -2.95 -2.70 -17.47
CA MET A 37 -2.43 -2.95 -16.12
C MET A 37 -0.96 -2.53 -16.00
N HIS A 38 -0.60 -2.08 -14.81
CA HIS A 38 0.77 -1.74 -14.43
C HIS A 38 1.44 -2.92 -13.71
N LEU A 39 1.70 -4.00 -14.45
CA LEU A 39 2.19 -5.26 -13.88
C LEU A 39 3.51 -5.10 -13.12
N LEU A 40 4.43 -4.29 -13.63
CA LEU A 40 5.71 -4.01 -12.98
C LEU A 40 5.48 -3.30 -11.63
N GLU A 41 4.65 -2.26 -11.61
CA GLU A 41 4.33 -1.53 -10.38
C GLU A 41 3.64 -2.44 -9.36
N TYR A 42 2.67 -3.26 -9.80
CA TYR A 42 2.06 -4.27 -8.94
C TYR A 42 3.11 -5.23 -8.37
N GLY A 43 4.05 -5.71 -9.19
CA GLY A 43 5.16 -6.55 -8.74
C GLY A 43 6.03 -5.87 -7.68
N LEU A 44 6.30 -4.57 -7.86
CA LEU A 44 7.06 -3.75 -6.92
C LEU A 44 6.32 -3.48 -5.59
N THR A 45 5.00 -3.71 -5.51
CA THR A 45 4.27 -3.61 -4.23
C THR A 45 4.43 -4.84 -3.35
N LYS A 46 4.88 -5.97 -3.89
CA LYS A 46 5.14 -7.17 -3.10
C LYS A 46 6.22 -6.91 -2.04
N GLY A 47 5.92 -7.26 -0.81
CA GLY A 47 6.80 -7.00 0.33
C GLY A 47 6.67 -5.57 0.91
N LYS A 48 5.76 -4.74 0.38
CA LYS A 48 5.41 -3.44 0.95
C LYS A 48 4.10 -3.53 1.74
N VAL A 49 3.94 -2.66 2.73
CA VAL A 49 2.74 -2.60 3.58
C VAL A 49 1.62 -1.87 2.85
N TYR A 50 0.48 -2.53 2.62
CA TYR A 50 -0.68 -1.87 2.05
C TYR A 50 -1.43 -1.05 3.10
N LEU A 51 -1.54 0.26 2.87
CA LEU A 51 -2.10 1.24 3.80
C LEU A 51 -3.47 1.78 3.35
N GLY A 52 -3.96 1.39 2.17
CA GLY A 52 -5.20 1.94 1.60
C GLY A 52 -6.48 1.56 2.35
N GLY A 53 -6.41 0.59 3.25
CA GLY A 53 -7.51 0.21 4.15
C GLY A 53 -7.68 1.10 5.37
N ALA A 54 -6.64 1.85 5.76
CA ALA A 54 -6.64 2.68 6.98
C ALA A 54 -7.67 3.82 6.89
N ARG A 55 -8.41 4.01 7.96
CA ARG A 55 -9.43 5.06 8.11
C ARG A 55 -9.02 6.14 9.10
N SER A 56 -7.88 5.99 9.74
CA SER A 56 -7.25 7.01 10.58
C SER A 56 -5.72 6.93 10.46
N LYS A 57 -5.04 7.98 10.95
CA LYS A 57 -3.59 7.99 11.05
C LYS A 57 -3.09 6.90 12.01
N GLU A 58 -3.77 6.71 13.11
CA GLU A 58 -3.47 5.71 14.12
C GLU A 58 -3.54 4.29 13.55
N GLU A 59 -4.59 3.97 12.76
CA GLU A 59 -4.69 2.69 12.07
C GLU A 59 -3.54 2.49 11.08
N MET A 60 -3.20 3.52 10.31
CA MET A 60 -2.06 3.48 9.38
C MET A 60 -0.73 3.21 10.10
N LEU A 61 -0.49 3.90 11.21
CA LEU A 61 0.72 3.69 12.02
C LEU A 61 0.74 2.30 12.67
N ALA A 62 -0.40 1.76 13.07
CA ALA A 62 -0.52 0.40 13.61
C ALA A 62 -0.13 -0.65 12.55
N LEU A 63 -0.63 -0.53 11.32
CA LEU A 63 -0.24 -1.43 10.22
C LEU A 63 1.27 -1.43 9.97
N LEU A 64 1.91 -0.27 10.04
CA LEU A 64 3.36 -0.17 9.89
C LEU A 64 4.12 -0.82 11.06
N LYS A 65 3.64 -0.65 12.30
CA LYS A 65 4.22 -1.27 13.50
C LYS A 65 4.12 -2.80 13.44
N ASP A 66 2.94 -3.32 13.07
CA ASP A 66 2.72 -4.77 12.95
C ASP A 66 3.64 -5.38 11.90
N ALA A 67 3.77 -4.75 10.73
CA ALA A 67 4.67 -5.20 9.68
C ALA A 67 6.16 -5.17 10.11
N LEU A 68 6.55 -4.18 10.92
CA LEU A 68 7.90 -4.11 11.47
C LEU A 68 8.16 -5.25 12.45
N LEU A 69 7.21 -5.54 13.33
CA LEU A 69 7.28 -6.66 14.29
C LEU A 69 7.33 -8.02 13.59
N GLU A 70 6.48 -8.26 12.60
CA GLU A 70 6.49 -9.50 11.81
C GLU A 70 7.85 -9.72 11.13
N ARG A 71 8.41 -8.66 10.55
CA ARG A 71 9.72 -8.70 9.93
C ARG A 71 10.82 -9.03 10.92
N ASP A 72 10.80 -8.46 12.12
CA ASP A 72 11.82 -8.69 13.15
C ASP A 72 11.70 -10.11 13.73
N LEU A 73 10.49 -10.64 13.89
CA LEU A 73 10.26 -12.04 14.28
C LEU A 73 10.75 -13.02 13.23
N ALA A 74 10.57 -12.73 11.94
CA ALA A 74 11.07 -13.58 10.86
C ALA A 74 12.61 -13.67 10.81
N ARG A 75 13.32 -12.65 11.32
CA ARG A 75 14.78 -12.59 11.34
C ARG A 75 15.45 -13.42 12.44
N THR A 76 14.73 -13.82 13.49
CA THR A 76 15.29 -14.61 14.58
C THR A 76 15.72 -16.03 14.17
N GLY A 77 15.43 -16.44 12.92
CA GLY A 77 15.78 -17.75 12.35
C GLY A 77 16.95 -17.77 11.35
N GLU A 78 17.41 -16.63 10.87
CA GLU A 78 18.46 -16.56 9.84
C GLU A 78 19.63 -15.68 10.27
N ALA A 79 20.76 -16.34 10.57
CA ALA A 79 22.06 -15.69 10.72
C ALA A 79 22.62 -15.33 9.32
N SER A 80 22.08 -14.33 8.67
CA SER A 80 22.70 -13.77 7.47
C SER A 80 23.48 -12.52 7.85
N GLY A 81 24.81 -12.59 7.67
CA GLY A 81 25.77 -11.56 8.03
C GLY A 81 25.77 -10.29 7.17
N GLU A 82 24.67 -9.93 6.55
CA GLU A 82 24.52 -8.68 5.81
C GLU A 82 23.55 -7.76 6.54
N THR A 83 24.13 -6.77 7.20
CA THR A 83 23.43 -5.63 7.82
C THR A 83 22.96 -4.62 6.77
N GLU A 84 22.31 -5.07 5.70
CA GLU A 84 21.59 -4.14 4.85
C GLU A 84 20.37 -3.64 5.64
N GLU A 85 20.44 -2.37 6.01
CA GLU A 85 19.37 -1.64 6.67
C GLU A 85 18.16 -1.59 5.73
N ARG A 86 17.23 -2.55 5.91
CA ARG A 86 16.07 -2.70 5.04
C ARG A 86 15.04 -1.62 5.35
N TRP A 87 14.61 -0.91 4.31
CA TRP A 87 13.53 0.07 4.39
C TRP A 87 12.20 -0.60 4.72
N LEU A 88 11.39 0.06 5.57
CA LEU A 88 9.97 -0.24 5.68
C LEU A 88 9.22 0.65 4.70
N ILE A 89 8.60 0.05 3.69
CA ILE A 89 7.89 0.79 2.64
C ILE A 89 6.40 0.49 2.73
N GLY A 90 5.59 1.54 2.89
CA GLY A 90 4.14 1.47 2.80
C GLY A 90 3.61 2.13 1.53
N TYR A 91 2.40 1.75 1.08
CA TYR A 91 1.79 2.35 -0.10
C TYR A 91 0.27 2.40 0.00
N GLY A 92 -0.30 3.32 -0.76
CA GLY A 92 -1.75 3.39 -0.96
C GLY A 92 -2.50 4.18 0.12
N PHE A 93 -1.83 4.84 1.08
CA PHE A 93 -2.56 5.67 2.04
C PHE A 93 -3.28 6.83 1.34
N ASN A 94 -4.41 7.22 1.89
CA ASN A 94 -5.12 8.43 1.47
C ASN A 94 -5.72 9.12 2.69
N GLN A 95 -5.15 10.26 3.06
CA GLN A 95 -5.60 11.04 4.21
C GLN A 95 -7.05 11.55 4.05
N ASP A 96 -7.59 11.64 2.83
CA ASP A 96 -8.97 12.05 2.60
C ASP A 96 -9.98 11.02 3.19
N TYR A 97 -9.51 9.78 3.43
CA TYR A 97 -10.29 8.72 4.09
C TYR A 97 -10.11 8.69 5.60
N PHE A 98 -9.17 9.45 6.14
CA PHE A 98 -8.97 9.51 7.59
C PHE A 98 -10.15 10.24 8.23
N ARG A 99 -10.81 9.57 9.13
CA ARG A 99 -11.92 10.12 9.92
C ARG A 99 -11.33 10.85 11.11
N THR A 100 -11.60 12.15 11.19
CA THR A 100 -11.32 12.94 12.37
C THR A 100 -12.58 13.04 13.22
N GLU A 101 -12.43 13.30 14.50
CA GLU A 101 -13.56 13.49 15.42
C GLU A 101 -14.46 14.67 14.99
N THR A 102 -13.89 15.66 14.32
CA THR A 102 -14.60 16.84 13.80
C THR A 102 -15.26 16.61 12.44
N GLY A 103 -15.01 15.47 11.78
CA GLY A 103 -15.47 15.17 10.43
C GLY A 103 -14.69 15.88 9.31
N GLU A 104 -13.66 16.65 9.66
CA GLU A 104 -12.76 17.25 8.68
C GLU A 104 -11.84 16.21 8.04
N PRO A 105 -11.38 16.42 6.79
CA PRO A 105 -10.39 15.54 6.18
C PRO A 105 -9.13 15.41 7.03
N GLY A 106 -8.58 14.21 7.11
CA GLY A 106 -7.33 13.99 7.82
C GLY A 106 -6.16 14.72 7.16
N GLN A 107 -5.15 15.01 7.97
CA GLN A 107 -3.92 15.61 7.47
C GLN A 107 -2.96 14.55 6.93
N ILE A 108 -2.12 14.92 5.97
CA ILE A 108 -1.01 14.09 5.51
C ILE A 108 -0.10 13.82 6.71
N PRO A 109 0.28 12.56 6.96
CA PRO A 109 1.24 12.24 8.01
C PRO A 109 2.57 12.96 7.82
N THR A 110 3.28 13.20 8.91
CA THR A 110 4.59 13.83 8.90
C THR A 110 5.70 12.85 9.30
N ARG A 111 6.97 13.29 9.24
CA ARG A 111 8.11 12.50 9.73
C ARG A 111 7.94 12.13 11.21
N GLU A 112 7.42 13.05 12.02
CA GLU A 112 7.19 12.85 13.46
C GLU A 112 6.14 11.75 13.72
N ASP A 113 5.13 11.65 12.87
CA ASP A 113 4.15 10.57 12.94
C ASP A 113 4.83 9.22 12.65
N LEU A 114 5.63 9.14 11.58
CA LEU A 114 6.35 7.91 11.22
C LEU A 114 7.47 7.55 12.22
N ASP A 115 8.07 8.54 12.88
CA ASP A 115 9.04 8.33 13.95
C ASP A 115 8.45 7.61 15.18
N GLN A 116 7.12 7.63 15.35
CA GLN A 116 6.41 6.84 16.37
C GLN A 116 6.40 5.34 16.05
N VAL A 117 6.62 4.97 14.80
CA VAL A 117 6.79 3.57 14.38
C VAL A 117 8.21 3.12 14.63
N SER A 118 9.20 3.85 14.11
CA SER A 118 10.62 3.62 14.37
C SER A 118 11.45 4.85 14.04
N ARG A 119 12.48 5.11 14.86
CA ARG A 119 13.55 6.07 14.57
C ARG A 119 14.82 5.43 14.03
N ASP A 120 14.91 4.11 14.09
CA ASP A 120 16.11 3.36 13.69
C ASP A 120 15.97 2.79 12.28
N VAL A 121 14.75 2.43 11.89
CA VAL A 121 14.45 1.88 10.56
C VAL A 121 14.00 3.00 9.62
N PRO A 122 14.59 3.15 8.42
CA PRO A 122 14.12 4.10 7.44
C PRO A 122 12.73 3.69 6.93
N ILE A 123 11.76 4.60 7.02
CA ILE A 123 10.37 4.41 6.63
C ILE A 123 10.02 5.37 5.51
N LEU A 124 9.38 4.85 4.46
CA LEU A 124 8.82 5.64 3.37
C LEU A 124 7.40 5.14 3.09
N ILE A 125 6.43 6.05 3.04
CA ILE A 125 5.07 5.72 2.62
C ILE A 125 4.66 6.52 1.39
N LEU A 126 3.95 5.86 0.46
CA LEU A 126 3.48 6.46 -0.78
C LEU A 126 1.96 6.65 -0.72
N ARG A 127 1.51 7.85 -1.04
CA ARG A 127 0.08 8.14 -1.19
C ARG A 127 -0.50 7.36 -2.38
N ALA A 128 -1.81 7.12 -2.35
CA ALA A 128 -2.53 6.40 -3.42
C ALA A 128 -2.34 7.03 -4.82
N CYS A 129 -2.10 8.34 -4.90
CA CYS A 129 -1.81 9.03 -6.17
C CYS A 129 -0.36 8.88 -6.67
N ILE A 130 0.54 8.32 -5.86
CA ILE A 130 1.99 8.16 -6.06
C ILE A 130 2.80 9.47 -6.22
N HIS A 131 2.17 10.64 -6.28
CA HIS A 131 2.82 11.97 -6.38
C HIS A 131 3.22 12.57 -5.03
N ILE A 132 2.83 11.94 -3.93
CA ILE A 132 3.18 12.35 -2.57
C ILE A 132 3.76 11.15 -1.82
N ALA A 133 4.92 11.38 -1.24
CA ALA A 133 5.56 10.44 -0.32
C ALA A 133 5.76 11.09 1.05
N VAL A 134 5.88 10.27 2.08
CA VAL A 134 6.28 10.74 3.42
C VAL A 134 7.40 9.85 3.94
N ALA A 135 8.46 10.46 4.40
CA ALA A 135 9.64 9.82 4.95
C ALA A 135 9.81 10.17 6.43
N ASN A 136 10.24 9.19 7.25
CA ASN A 136 10.61 9.46 8.63
C ASN A 136 11.99 10.14 8.74
N THR A 137 12.36 10.57 9.94
CA THR A 137 13.65 11.23 10.21
C THR A 137 14.82 10.36 9.74
N ARG A 138 14.81 9.05 10.03
CA ARG A 138 15.89 8.14 9.63
C ARG A 138 16.08 8.04 8.13
N ALA A 139 14.98 8.01 7.36
CA ALA A 139 15.02 7.98 5.91
C ALA A 139 15.59 9.28 5.32
N LEU A 140 15.21 10.42 5.88
CA LEU A 140 15.73 11.73 5.44
C LEU A 140 17.23 11.89 5.77
N GLU A 141 17.66 11.52 6.98
CA GLU A 141 19.07 11.57 7.41
C GLU A 141 19.95 10.72 6.53
N ARG A 142 19.54 9.45 6.28
CA ARG A 142 20.27 8.50 5.45
C ARG A 142 20.56 9.03 4.05
N ASN A 143 19.65 9.83 3.51
CA ASN A 143 19.77 10.42 2.18
C ASN A 143 20.36 11.85 2.20
N GLY A 144 20.79 12.34 3.36
CA GLY A 144 21.36 13.68 3.51
C GLY A 144 20.35 14.80 3.25
N LEU A 145 19.05 14.52 3.44
CA LEU A 145 17.94 15.43 3.16
C LEU A 145 17.50 16.26 4.38
N MET A 146 18.03 15.99 5.58
CA MET A 146 17.75 16.79 6.78
C MET A 146 18.53 18.11 6.76
N LYS A 147 18.11 19.04 5.89
CA LYS A 147 18.74 20.36 5.70
C LYS A 147 17.68 21.45 5.68
N LYS A 148 17.94 22.56 6.36
CA LYS A 148 17.05 23.74 6.31
C LYS A 148 16.99 24.31 4.90
N GLY A 149 15.77 24.67 4.47
CA GLY A 149 15.56 25.28 3.17
C GLY A 149 15.91 24.35 2.00
N LEU A 150 15.75 23.02 2.18
CA LEU A 150 16.03 22.05 1.14
C LEU A 150 15.18 22.34 -0.10
N VAL A 151 15.85 22.45 -1.25
CA VAL A 151 15.23 22.63 -2.57
C VAL A 151 15.62 21.43 -3.43
N ALA A 152 14.65 20.89 -4.18
CA ALA A 152 14.88 19.83 -5.14
C ALA A 152 14.46 20.30 -6.54
N GLU A 153 15.19 19.86 -7.55
CA GLU A 153 14.79 20.03 -8.95
C GLU A 153 13.70 18.98 -9.28
N GLY A 154 12.57 19.42 -9.84
CA GLY A 154 11.48 18.55 -10.24
C GLY A 154 10.53 18.12 -9.13
N GLY A 155 10.64 18.68 -7.90
CA GLY A 155 9.76 18.37 -6.79
C GLY A 155 9.92 19.33 -5.63
N SER A 156 9.24 19.10 -4.52
CA SER A 156 9.35 19.93 -3.32
C SER A 156 9.32 19.12 -2.03
N PHE A 157 9.89 19.71 -0.97
CA PHE A 157 9.77 19.21 0.40
C PHE A 157 8.96 20.21 1.23
N ASP A 158 7.93 19.73 1.89
CA ASP A 158 7.23 20.56 2.86
C ASP A 158 8.13 20.74 4.10
N SER A 159 8.19 21.95 4.63
CA SER A 159 9.01 22.29 5.79
C SER A 159 8.17 22.40 7.06
N GLY A 160 8.72 21.96 8.19
CA GLY A 160 8.19 22.24 9.51
C GLY A 160 8.48 23.69 9.95
N GLU A 161 7.96 24.06 11.11
CA GLU A 161 8.19 25.38 11.72
C GLU A 161 9.68 25.65 12.01
N ASP A 162 10.46 24.60 12.22
CA ASP A 162 11.90 24.63 12.43
C ASP A 162 12.72 24.87 11.15
N GLY A 163 12.05 24.89 9.98
CA GLY A 163 12.64 25.07 8.66
C GLY A 163 13.32 23.82 8.09
N TYR A 164 13.23 22.67 8.77
CA TYR A 164 13.64 21.37 8.23
C TYR A 164 12.48 20.68 7.51
N PRO A 165 12.77 19.74 6.59
CA PRO A 165 11.72 18.93 5.96
C PRO A 165 10.86 18.22 7.01
N ASN A 166 9.54 18.33 6.89
CA ASN A 166 8.59 17.65 7.77
C ASN A 166 8.27 16.22 7.35
N GLY A 167 8.99 15.69 6.35
CA GLY A 167 8.83 14.34 5.81
C GLY A 167 8.05 14.27 4.51
N ILE A 168 7.20 15.25 4.22
CA ILE A 168 6.35 15.25 3.01
C ILE A 168 7.19 15.68 1.80
N VAL A 169 7.16 14.82 0.78
CA VAL A 169 7.82 15.03 -0.52
C VAL A 169 6.75 15.05 -1.60
N ARG A 170 6.82 16.02 -2.48
CA ARG A 170 5.87 16.21 -3.60
C ARG A 170 6.60 16.28 -4.92
N GLU A 171 5.99 15.68 -5.91
CA GLU A 171 6.40 15.75 -7.32
C GLU A 171 5.56 16.77 -8.08
#